data_7b9a3f0625fdc112e9c20054d9411bd7
#
_entry.id   7b9a3f0625fdc112e9c20054d9411bd7
#
_cell.length_a   1.000
_cell.length_b   1.000
_cell.length_c   1.000
_cell.angle_alpha   90.00
_cell.angle_beta   90.00
_cell.angle_gamma   90.00
#
_symmetry.space_group_name_H-M   'P 1'
#
loop_
_entity.id
_entity.type
_entity.pdbx_description
1 polymer ?
#
loop_
_entity_poly.entity_id
_entity_poly.type
_entity_poly.pdbx_seq_one_letter_code
_entity_poly.pdbx_strand_id
1 'polypeptide(L)'
;MASSKNVRSGQLWYPAADVYQTPDGWLVKVELAGVSVEDIEIDIQGNVLYIAGSRKDRSCAMGLSYHQMEITYSSFEKTLKFPASIDGATLEHNFENGLLLIRLHKEKK
;
A
#
# COMPACT_ATOMS: atom_id res chain seq x y z
N MET A 1 -4.94 -9.16 28.01
CA MET A 1 -6.05 -9.04 27.19
C MET A 1 -5.67 -8.85 25.73
N ALA A 2 -6.57 -9.24 24.91
CA ALA A 2 -6.29 -9.20 23.50
C ALA A 2 -5.95 -7.81 23.04
N SER A 3 -6.35 -6.86 23.80
CA SER A 3 -6.21 -5.48 23.41
C SER A 3 -4.77 -5.04 23.27
N SER A 4 -3.81 -5.73 23.91
CA SER A 4 -2.44 -5.28 23.77
C SER A 4 -2.01 -5.33 22.31
N LYS A 5 -2.49 -6.32 21.56
CA LYS A 5 -2.21 -6.33 20.15
C LYS A 5 -3.04 -5.31 19.42
N ASN A 6 -4.23 -5.05 19.90
CA ASN A 6 -5.13 -4.14 19.23
C ASN A 6 -4.78 -2.69 19.45
N VAL A 7 -3.94 -2.41 20.43
CA VAL A 7 -3.50 -1.03 20.64
C VAL A 7 -2.90 -0.49 19.35
N ARG A 8 -2.14 -1.33 18.66
CA ARG A 8 -1.51 -0.87 17.43
C ARG A 8 -2.41 -0.99 16.24
N SER A 9 -3.36 -1.93 16.28
CA SER A 9 -4.21 -2.17 15.14
C SER A 9 -5.28 -1.11 14.98
N GLY A 10 -5.49 -0.27 15.98
CA GLY A 10 -6.45 0.81 15.85
C GLY A 10 -5.93 2.00 15.10
N GLN A 11 -4.65 2.04 14.83
CA GLN A 11 -4.05 3.15 14.13
C GLN A 11 -3.91 2.82 12.66
N LEU A 12 -4.33 3.75 11.82
CA LEU A 12 -4.08 3.60 10.39
C LEU A 12 -2.68 4.07 10.08
N TRP A 13 -2.07 3.39 9.15
CA TRP A 13 -0.76 3.76 8.64
C TRP A 13 -0.97 4.33 7.25
N TYR A 14 -0.47 5.53 7.03
CA TYR A 14 -0.59 6.19 5.73
C TYR A 14 0.78 6.16 5.06
N PRO A 15 1.01 5.17 4.21
CA PRO A 15 2.34 5.02 3.61
C PRO A 15 2.64 6.16 2.64
N ALA A 16 3.91 6.47 2.53
CA ALA A 16 4.37 7.49 1.61
C ALA A 16 4.31 6.97 0.18
N ALA A 17 3.99 7.85 -0.74
CA ALA A 17 3.90 7.48 -2.14
C ALA A 17 4.45 8.60 -3.00
N ASP A 18 5.12 8.21 -4.08
CA ASP A 18 5.59 9.11 -5.11
C ASP A 18 4.79 8.84 -6.37
N VAL A 19 4.43 9.89 -7.08
CA VAL A 19 3.67 9.79 -8.31
C VAL A 19 4.44 10.50 -9.41
N TYR A 20 4.70 9.79 -10.50
CA TYR A 20 5.43 10.33 -11.65
C TYR A 20 4.52 10.27 -12.86
N GLN A 21 4.53 11.32 -13.65
CA GLN A 21 3.85 11.30 -14.94
C GLN A 21 4.78 10.75 -16.00
N THR A 22 4.27 9.85 -16.81
CA THR A 22 5.04 9.26 -17.91
C THR A 22 4.40 9.70 -19.23
N PRO A 23 5.05 9.46 -20.37
CA PRO A 23 4.43 9.87 -21.64
C PRO A 23 3.08 9.25 -21.90
N ASP A 24 2.80 8.05 -21.40
CA ASP A 24 1.54 7.38 -21.65
C ASP A 24 0.72 7.15 -20.38
N GLY A 25 1.10 7.76 -19.26
CA GLY A 25 0.31 7.57 -18.06
C GLY A 25 1.06 7.98 -16.80
N TRP A 26 1.10 7.06 -15.84
CA TRP A 26 1.60 7.38 -14.51
C TRP A 26 2.38 6.21 -13.95
N LEU A 27 3.35 6.54 -13.12
CA LEU A 27 4.07 5.56 -12.32
C LEU A 27 3.92 5.96 -10.87
N VAL A 28 3.47 5.02 -10.05
CA VAL A 28 3.25 5.26 -8.63
C VAL A 28 4.17 4.33 -7.86
N LYS A 29 4.84 4.87 -6.84
CA LYS A 29 5.64 4.06 -5.92
C LYS A 29 5.08 4.26 -4.54
N VAL A 30 4.80 3.16 -3.84
CA VAL A 30 4.28 3.22 -2.48
C VAL A 30 5.22 2.44 -1.58
N GLU A 31 5.60 3.06 -0.48
CA GLU A 31 6.54 2.46 0.46
C GLU A 31 5.79 1.54 1.39
N LEU A 32 5.91 0.24 1.16
CA LEU A 32 5.14 -0.78 1.90
C LEU A 32 6.05 -1.88 2.42
N ALA A 33 7.17 -1.51 3.01
CA ALA A 33 8.11 -2.49 3.53
C ALA A 33 7.43 -3.40 4.54
N GLY A 34 7.67 -4.69 4.44
CA GLY A 34 7.13 -5.65 5.39
C GLY A 34 5.72 -6.10 5.13
N VAL A 35 5.09 -5.62 4.06
CA VAL A 35 3.73 -6.02 3.70
C VAL A 35 3.82 -7.19 2.74
N SER A 36 2.97 -8.19 2.94
CA SER A 36 2.87 -9.30 1.99
C SER A 36 2.01 -8.87 0.81
N VAL A 37 2.40 -9.29 -0.38
CA VAL A 37 1.70 -8.86 -1.58
C VAL A 37 0.23 -9.30 -1.57
N GLU A 38 -0.07 -10.43 -0.95
CA GLU A 38 -1.45 -10.90 -0.89
C GLU A 38 -2.30 -10.08 0.08
N ASP A 39 -1.67 -9.19 0.86
CA ASP A 39 -2.40 -8.31 1.77
C ASP A 39 -2.60 -6.91 1.18
N ILE A 40 -2.36 -6.75 -0.11
CA ILE A 40 -2.47 -5.45 -0.78
C ILE A 40 -3.64 -5.50 -1.75
N GLU A 41 -4.50 -4.49 -1.68
CA GLU A 41 -5.61 -4.33 -2.61
C GLU A 41 -5.44 -3.04 -3.36
N ILE A 42 -5.72 -3.08 -4.65
CA ILE A 42 -5.60 -1.91 -5.53
C ILE A 42 -6.91 -1.78 -6.28
N ASP A 43 -7.47 -0.57 -6.30
CA ASP A 43 -8.72 -0.33 -6.97
C ASP A 43 -8.69 1.04 -7.65
N ILE A 44 -9.42 1.18 -8.72
CA ILE A 44 -9.52 2.42 -9.49
C ILE A 44 -10.99 2.80 -9.59
N GLN A 45 -11.28 4.06 -9.31
CA GLN A 45 -12.61 4.61 -9.51
C GLN A 45 -12.45 6.03 -10.05
N GLY A 46 -12.81 6.22 -11.33
CA GLY A 46 -12.72 7.53 -11.94
C GLY A 46 -11.28 8.01 -12.02
N ASN A 47 -10.97 9.08 -11.32
CA ASN A 47 -9.62 9.61 -11.30
C ASN A 47 -8.90 9.28 -10.01
N VAL A 48 -9.36 8.27 -9.27
CA VAL A 48 -8.81 7.96 -7.96
C VAL A 48 -8.25 6.54 -7.96
N LEU A 49 -7.05 6.42 -7.43
CA LEU A 49 -6.40 5.14 -7.20
C LEU A 49 -6.40 4.87 -5.70
N TYR A 50 -6.94 3.73 -5.31
CA TYR A 50 -7.02 3.32 -3.91
C TYR A 50 -6.07 2.16 -3.69
N ILE A 51 -5.27 2.25 -2.65
CA ILE A 51 -4.39 1.16 -2.24
C ILE A 51 -4.63 0.93 -0.76
N ALA A 52 -4.91 -0.30 -0.38
CA ALA A 52 -5.24 -0.60 1.00
C ALA A 52 -4.74 -1.98 1.36
N GLY A 53 -4.65 -2.24 2.64
CA GLY A 53 -4.22 -3.54 3.12
C GLY A 53 -3.83 -3.48 4.56
N SER A 54 -2.95 -4.38 4.96
CA SER A 54 -2.48 -4.41 6.34
C SER A 54 -1.05 -4.93 6.37
N ARG A 55 -0.30 -4.42 7.34
CA ARG A 55 1.04 -4.93 7.63
C ARG A 55 0.95 -5.71 8.92
N LYS A 56 1.32 -6.98 8.88
CA LYS A 56 1.21 -7.88 10.01
C LYS A 56 2.58 -8.27 10.50
N ASP A 57 2.68 -8.42 11.81
CA ASP A 57 3.92 -8.90 12.41
C ASP A 57 3.94 -10.41 12.29
N ARG A 58 4.81 -10.91 11.44
CA ARG A 58 4.90 -12.35 11.20
C ARG A 58 6.05 -13.01 11.93
N SER A 59 6.72 -12.26 12.79
CA SER A 59 7.83 -12.83 13.57
C SER A 59 7.36 -13.34 14.92
N CYS A 60 6.06 -13.48 15.10
CA CYS A 60 5.48 -13.94 16.34
C CYS A 60 5.93 -15.38 16.63
N ALA A 61 6.51 -15.63 17.81
CA ALA A 61 6.95 -16.93 18.21
C ALA A 61 6.66 -17.10 19.69
N MET A 62 6.51 -18.35 20.11
CA MET A 62 6.28 -18.61 21.52
C MET A 62 7.49 -18.18 22.33
N GLY A 63 7.23 -17.64 23.48
CA GLY A 63 8.28 -17.20 24.37
C GLY A 63 8.76 -15.79 24.16
N LEU A 64 8.21 -15.09 23.18
CA LEU A 64 8.56 -13.69 22.96
C LEU A 64 7.76 -12.81 23.89
N SER A 65 8.41 -11.81 24.44
CA SER A 65 7.70 -10.76 25.17
C SER A 65 8.15 -9.42 24.61
N TYR A 66 7.23 -8.47 24.70
CA TYR A 66 7.47 -7.15 24.13
C TYR A 66 8.45 -6.39 25.02
N HIS A 67 9.43 -5.80 24.39
CA HIS A 67 10.35 -4.92 25.07
C HIS A 67 10.21 -3.51 24.54
N GLN A 68 10.19 -3.36 23.24
CA GLN A 68 10.07 -2.05 22.61
C GLN A 68 9.39 -2.25 21.26
N MET A 69 8.32 -1.51 21.04
CA MET A 69 7.46 -1.70 19.88
C MET A 69 7.29 -0.38 19.16
N GLU A 70 8.04 -0.18 18.10
CA GLU A 70 7.99 1.07 17.35
C GLU A 70 7.47 0.91 15.92
N ILE A 71 7.53 -0.31 15.38
CA ILE A 71 7.05 -0.53 14.03
C ILE A 71 5.53 -0.62 14.06
N THR A 72 4.87 0.10 13.16
CA THR A 72 3.41 0.08 13.10
C THR A 72 2.94 -1.12 12.31
N TYR A 73 2.23 -2.01 12.97
CA TYR A 73 1.58 -3.14 12.30
C TYR A 73 0.09 -2.91 12.36
N SER A 74 -0.46 -2.43 11.25
CA SER A 74 -1.86 -2.04 11.22
C SER A 74 -2.35 -2.03 9.80
N SER A 75 -3.63 -1.72 9.65
CA SER A 75 -4.20 -1.46 8.33
C SER A 75 -3.59 -0.19 7.75
N PHE A 76 -3.57 -0.11 6.45
CA PHE A 76 -3.11 1.09 5.78
C PHE A 76 -4.03 1.43 4.62
N GLU A 77 -4.04 2.69 4.25
CA GLU A 77 -4.77 3.20 3.11
C GLU A 77 -3.95 4.25 2.42
N LYS A 78 -4.11 4.32 1.12
CA LYS A 78 -3.52 5.40 0.34
C LYS A 78 -4.49 5.72 -0.79
N THR A 79 -4.87 6.97 -0.86
CA THR A 79 -5.76 7.46 -1.91
C THR A 79 -5.02 8.49 -2.71
N LEU A 80 -4.95 8.29 -4.01
CA LEU A 80 -4.24 9.18 -4.90
C LEU A 80 -5.21 9.68 -5.96
N LYS A 81 -5.31 11.00 -6.12
CA LYS A 81 -6.17 11.61 -7.11
C LYS A 81 -5.34 12.09 -8.28
N PHE A 82 -5.84 11.85 -9.47
CA PHE A 82 -5.17 12.26 -10.69
C PHE A 82 -5.94 13.37 -11.37
N PRO A 83 -5.28 14.17 -12.21
CA PRO A 83 -5.98 15.28 -12.84
C PRO A 83 -7.01 14.89 -13.88
N ALA A 84 -7.00 13.65 -14.33
CA ALA A 84 -7.97 13.16 -15.28
C ALA A 84 -8.32 11.73 -14.93
N SER A 85 -9.37 11.20 -15.57
CA SER A 85 -9.80 9.84 -15.28
C SER A 85 -8.71 8.84 -15.65
N ILE A 86 -8.53 7.85 -14.79
CA ILE A 86 -7.64 6.73 -15.07
C ILE A 86 -8.42 5.45 -15.30
N ASP A 87 -9.75 5.55 -15.39
CA ASP A 87 -10.56 4.41 -15.79
C ASP A 87 -10.11 3.94 -17.15
N GLY A 88 -10.06 2.64 -17.34
CA GLY A 88 -9.67 2.09 -18.62
C GLY A 88 -8.18 2.04 -18.84
N ALA A 89 -7.38 2.56 -17.94
CA ALA A 89 -5.94 2.41 -18.04
C ALA A 89 -5.55 0.98 -17.76
N THR A 90 -4.50 0.52 -18.41
CA THR A 90 -3.91 -0.76 -18.07
C THR A 90 -3.10 -0.59 -16.80
N LEU A 91 -3.34 -1.46 -15.84
CA LEU A 91 -2.65 -1.40 -14.55
C LEU A 91 -1.71 -2.59 -14.45
N GLU A 92 -0.45 -2.29 -14.23
CA GLU A 92 0.55 -3.31 -13.94
C GLU A 92 1.18 -2.98 -12.61
N HIS A 93 1.51 -3.99 -11.84
CA HIS A 93 2.16 -3.73 -10.56
C HIS A 93 3.23 -4.74 -10.27
N ASN A 94 4.15 -4.34 -9.42
CA ASN A 94 5.30 -5.13 -9.07
C ASN A 94 5.71 -4.71 -7.66
N PHE A 95 6.10 -5.67 -6.84
CA PHE A 95 6.48 -5.38 -5.46
C PHE A 95 7.87 -5.94 -5.22
N GLU A 96 8.82 -5.05 -4.97
CA GLU A 96 10.17 -5.49 -4.65
C GLU A 96 10.85 -4.46 -3.77
N ASN A 97 11.70 -4.96 -2.92
CA ASN A 97 12.47 -4.12 -1.99
C ASN A 97 11.60 -3.23 -1.14
N GLY A 98 10.39 -3.71 -0.80
CA GLY A 98 9.49 -2.94 0.04
C GLY A 98 8.74 -1.84 -0.68
N LEU A 99 8.89 -1.74 -1.99
CA LEU A 99 8.20 -0.73 -2.78
C LEU A 99 7.19 -1.39 -3.70
N LEU A 100 5.97 -0.90 -3.64
CA LEU A 100 4.95 -1.30 -4.60
C LEU A 100 5.00 -0.32 -5.75
N LEU A 101 5.27 -0.84 -6.93
CA LEU A 101 5.32 -0.04 -8.14
C LEU A 101 4.08 -0.32 -8.94
N ILE A 102 3.34 0.73 -9.28
CA ILE A 102 2.13 0.61 -10.08
C ILE A 102 2.29 1.47 -11.32
N ARG A 103 2.13 0.85 -12.47
CA ARG A 103 2.17 1.56 -13.73
C ARG A 103 0.76 1.63 -14.29
N LEU A 104 0.33 2.83 -14.59
CA LEU A 104 -0.96 3.07 -15.24
C LEU A 104 -0.66 3.66 -16.60
N HIS A 105 -1.14 3.01 -17.66
CA HIS A 105 -0.91 3.54 -18.98
C HIS A 105 -2.10 3.27 -19.87
N LYS A 106 -2.31 4.15 -20.83
CA LYS A 106 -3.37 4.00 -21.79
C LYS A 106 -2.74 3.70 -23.13
N GLU A 107 -3.36 2.81 -23.82
CA GLU A 107 -2.87 2.49 -25.14
C GLU A 107 -3.23 3.58 -26.10
N LYS A 108 -2.33 3.87 -26.97
CA LYS A 108 -2.61 4.84 -27.99
C LYS A 108 -3.44 4.22 -29.09
N LYS A 109 -4.26 5.03 -29.66
CA LYS A 109 -5.08 4.58 -30.78
C LYS A 109 -4.45 4.90 -32.09
#